data_ae00802dc7474c944d1a1bb1fd7f8ebe
#
_entry.id   ae00802dc7474c944d1a1bb1fd7f8ebe
#
_cell.length_a   1.000
_cell.length_b   1.000
_cell.length_c   1.000
_cell.angle_alpha   90.00
_cell.angle_beta   90.00
_cell.angle_gamma   90.00
#
_symmetry.space_group_name_H-M   'P 1'
#
loop_
_entity.id
_entity.type
_entity.pdbx_description
1 polymer ?
#
loop_
_entity_poly.entity_id
_entity_poly.type
_entity_poly.pdbx_seq_one_letter_code
_entity_poly.pdbx_strand_id
1 'polypeptide(L)'
;MRFVNLAMQGGAPAELILTTRDEKSREVVYTRVFLPPQRLILLGGGHVCQPLSRYAADLEFDVAVVDDRPSFANAVRFPEAGQVICDSFEHAIGQLSITKYDFVCVITRGHRHDAACLRVLLAGEQPRYLGLIGSRRRTIELFNMLEEEGFDRAKIDRIHTPIGLSIGAETPKEIAISILAELISVRSSRSAERESTRLALTSHEPELLQYLLSNKEPCALAVVVEKSGSTPVPTGAVMAVNTLGGIVGTVGGGCGEHEIIKHALDVLRTGQPRLANLDMSNDVAEEEGMVCGGRMKVWIEPFLKE
;
A
#
# COMPACT_ATOMS: atom_id res chain seq x y z
N MET A 1 19.82 -1.83 -3.50
CA MET A 1 19.32 -2.94 -4.34
C MET A 1 18.86 -4.14 -3.55
N ARG A 2 19.68 -4.70 -2.65
CA ARG A 2 19.33 -5.87 -1.84
C ARG A 2 17.97 -5.71 -1.12
N PHE A 3 17.70 -4.55 -0.54
CA PHE A 3 16.45 -4.28 0.19
C PHE A 3 15.23 -4.21 -0.71
N VAL A 4 15.35 -3.59 -1.89
CA VAL A 4 14.26 -3.53 -2.87
C VAL A 4 13.94 -4.91 -3.41
N ASN A 5 14.99 -5.69 -3.75
CA ASN A 5 14.82 -7.08 -4.19
C ASN A 5 14.18 -7.96 -3.09
N LEU A 6 14.57 -7.79 -1.83
CA LEU A 6 13.99 -8.52 -0.71
C LEU A 6 12.50 -8.20 -0.53
N ALA A 7 12.10 -6.94 -0.63
CA ALA A 7 10.69 -6.56 -0.54
C ALA A 7 9.87 -7.12 -1.71
N MET A 8 10.40 -7.07 -2.94
CA MET A 8 9.69 -7.51 -4.14
C MET A 8 9.60 -9.04 -4.28
N GLN A 9 10.61 -9.78 -3.83
CA GLN A 9 10.69 -11.24 -4.03
C GLN A 9 10.39 -12.03 -2.76
N GLY A 10 10.58 -11.44 -1.58
CA GLY A 10 10.49 -12.15 -0.32
C GLY A 10 9.12 -12.11 0.36
N GLY A 11 8.14 -11.34 -0.16
CA GLY A 11 6.81 -11.20 0.44
C GLY A 11 6.82 -10.58 1.86
N ALA A 12 7.95 -10.03 2.30
CA ALA A 12 8.13 -9.40 3.61
C ALA A 12 8.69 -7.97 3.47
N PRO A 13 8.36 -7.05 4.39
CA PRO A 13 8.95 -5.72 4.40
C PRO A 13 10.47 -5.77 4.49
N ALA A 14 11.13 -4.88 3.75
CA ALA A 14 12.56 -4.65 3.89
C ALA A 14 12.80 -3.25 4.45
N GLU A 15 13.71 -3.12 5.40
CA GLU A 15 14.03 -1.85 6.07
C GLU A 15 15.33 -1.28 5.53
N LEU A 16 15.30 0.01 5.19
CA LEU A 16 16.47 0.81 4.88
C LEU A 16 16.68 1.84 6.00
N ILE A 17 17.83 1.76 6.65
CA ILE A 17 18.21 2.69 7.72
C ILE A 17 19.02 3.82 7.10
N LEU A 18 18.52 5.05 7.23
CA LEU A 18 19.19 6.28 6.81
C LEU A 18 19.71 6.99 8.07
N THR A 19 21.02 7.17 8.17
CA THR A 19 21.64 7.88 9.30
C THR A 19 22.13 9.26 8.81
N THR A 20 21.71 10.32 9.47
CA THR A 20 22.12 11.69 9.18
C THR A 20 22.44 12.46 10.48
N ARG A 21 22.87 13.70 10.35
CA ARG A 21 23.08 14.61 11.48
C ARG A 21 22.20 15.83 11.32
N ASP A 22 21.57 16.25 12.42
CA ASP A 22 20.78 17.49 12.47
C ASP A 22 21.71 18.73 12.48
N GLU A 23 21.11 19.92 12.42
CA GLU A 23 21.81 21.21 12.47
C GLU A 23 22.66 21.39 13.74
N LYS A 24 22.39 20.63 14.81
CA LYS A 24 23.13 20.59 16.08
C LYS A 24 24.14 19.44 16.11
N SER A 25 24.44 18.83 14.96
CA SER A 25 25.37 17.69 14.81
C SER A 25 24.97 16.43 15.59
N ARG A 26 23.69 16.33 16.03
CA ARG A 26 23.15 15.11 16.65
C ARG A 26 22.82 14.11 15.57
N GLU A 27 23.13 12.85 15.82
CA GLU A 27 22.77 11.75 14.92
C GLU A 27 21.24 11.57 14.92
N VAL A 28 20.67 11.54 13.73
CA VAL A 28 19.24 11.26 13.49
C VAL A 28 19.17 10.05 12.58
N VAL A 29 18.40 9.05 13.00
CA VAL A 29 18.24 7.81 12.28
C VAL A 29 16.81 7.73 11.75
N TYR A 30 16.67 7.61 10.44
CA TYR A 30 15.39 7.35 9.77
C TYR A 30 15.34 5.90 9.30
N THR A 31 14.22 5.24 9.48
CA THR A 31 14.01 3.89 8.96
C THR A 31 12.94 3.94 7.89
N ARG A 32 13.31 3.64 6.66
CA ARG A 32 12.38 3.47 5.55
C ARG A 32 12.01 2.00 5.42
N VAL A 33 10.72 1.72 5.35
CA VAL A 33 10.21 0.37 5.16
C VAL A 33 9.67 0.24 3.74
N PHE A 34 10.23 -0.67 2.96
CA PHE A 34 9.70 -1.08 1.66
C PHE A 34 8.71 -2.22 1.91
N LEU A 35 7.45 -1.96 1.63
CA LEU A 35 6.40 -2.98 1.73
C LEU A 35 6.41 -3.88 0.48
N PRO A 36 6.10 -5.17 0.64
CA PRO A 36 5.77 -6.00 -0.51
C PRO A 36 4.56 -5.43 -1.26
N PRO A 37 4.36 -5.80 -2.54
CA PRO A 37 3.14 -5.48 -3.26
C PRO A 37 1.91 -5.83 -2.42
N GLN A 38 0.98 -4.89 -2.28
CA GLN A 38 -0.23 -5.12 -1.48
C GLN A 38 -1.18 -5.99 -2.27
N ARG A 39 -1.34 -7.22 -1.83
CA ARG A 39 -2.21 -8.19 -2.48
C ARG A 39 -3.64 -8.09 -1.95
N LEU A 40 -4.61 -8.00 -2.88
CA LEU A 40 -6.03 -8.09 -2.58
C LEU A 40 -6.59 -9.41 -3.11
N ILE A 41 -7.08 -10.25 -2.21
CA ILE A 41 -7.64 -11.56 -2.53
C ILE A 41 -9.16 -11.45 -2.46
N LEU A 42 -9.83 -11.67 -3.59
CA LEU A 42 -11.28 -11.67 -3.72
C LEU A 42 -11.79 -13.11 -3.77
N LEU A 43 -12.41 -13.55 -2.69
CA LEU A 43 -13.06 -14.87 -2.61
C LEU A 43 -14.50 -14.74 -3.09
N GLY A 44 -14.70 -15.04 -4.37
CA GLY A 44 -15.91 -14.85 -5.16
C GLY A 44 -15.67 -14.02 -6.41
N GLY A 45 -16.21 -14.44 -7.56
CA GLY A 45 -16.11 -13.74 -8.86
C GLY A 45 -17.41 -13.04 -9.27
N GLY A 46 -18.26 -12.67 -8.30
CA GLY A 46 -19.59 -12.10 -8.53
C GLY A 46 -19.59 -10.66 -9.09
N HIS A 47 -20.80 -10.07 -9.12
CA HIS A 47 -21.00 -8.72 -9.68
C HIS A 47 -20.34 -7.59 -8.88
N VAL A 48 -20.12 -7.77 -7.58
CA VAL A 48 -19.39 -6.81 -6.76
C VAL A 48 -17.88 -6.95 -6.97
N CYS A 49 -17.38 -8.19 -7.09
CA CYS A 49 -15.95 -8.44 -7.26
C CYS A 49 -15.41 -7.90 -8.57
N GLN A 50 -16.20 -7.91 -9.64
CA GLN A 50 -15.76 -7.45 -10.96
C GLN A 50 -15.36 -5.96 -10.97
N PRO A 51 -16.22 -5.00 -10.56
CA PRO A 51 -15.79 -3.62 -10.45
C PRO A 51 -14.74 -3.41 -9.34
N LEU A 52 -14.79 -4.16 -8.23
CA LEU A 52 -13.80 -4.05 -7.17
C LEU A 52 -12.40 -4.44 -7.63
N SER A 53 -12.25 -5.53 -8.38
CA SER A 53 -10.98 -5.96 -8.99
C SER A 53 -10.38 -4.86 -9.84
N ARG A 54 -11.17 -4.28 -10.76
CA ARG A 54 -10.71 -3.22 -11.65
C ARG A 54 -10.26 -1.97 -10.88
N TYR A 55 -11.09 -1.47 -9.95
CA TYR A 55 -10.75 -0.28 -9.18
C TYR A 55 -9.56 -0.51 -8.23
N ALA A 56 -9.41 -1.72 -7.71
CA ALA A 56 -8.27 -2.06 -6.87
C ALA A 56 -6.97 -2.14 -7.66
N ALA A 57 -7.00 -2.66 -8.89
CA ALA A 57 -5.85 -2.67 -9.79
C ALA A 57 -5.43 -1.24 -10.17
N ASP A 58 -6.36 -0.33 -10.43
CA ASP A 58 -6.10 1.10 -10.66
C ASP A 58 -5.45 1.78 -9.42
N LEU A 59 -5.64 1.22 -8.22
CA LEU A 59 -5.00 1.64 -6.97
C LEU A 59 -3.77 0.79 -6.60
N GLU A 60 -3.20 0.10 -7.58
CA GLU A 60 -1.95 -0.66 -7.46
C GLU A 60 -1.99 -1.85 -6.49
N PHE A 61 -3.18 -2.42 -6.24
CA PHE A 61 -3.26 -3.72 -5.60
C PHE A 61 -2.92 -4.83 -6.61
N ASP A 62 -2.13 -5.80 -6.17
CA ASP A 62 -1.97 -7.08 -6.87
C ASP A 62 -3.21 -7.94 -6.58
N VAL A 63 -4.12 -8.01 -7.55
CA VAL A 63 -5.44 -8.63 -7.35
C VAL A 63 -5.41 -10.10 -7.70
N ALA A 64 -5.84 -10.95 -6.75
CA ALA A 64 -6.13 -12.36 -6.96
C ALA A 64 -7.63 -12.62 -6.81
N VAL A 65 -8.24 -13.29 -7.78
CA VAL A 65 -9.67 -13.64 -7.77
C VAL A 65 -9.85 -15.14 -7.72
N VAL A 66 -10.69 -15.63 -6.82
CA VAL A 66 -11.03 -17.05 -6.65
C VAL A 66 -12.52 -17.24 -6.78
N ASP A 67 -12.97 -18.16 -7.62
CA ASP A 67 -14.35 -18.69 -7.64
C ASP A 67 -14.32 -20.14 -8.13
N ASP A 68 -15.19 -20.98 -7.61
CA ASP A 68 -15.29 -22.39 -7.98
C ASP A 68 -16.00 -22.63 -9.32
N ARG A 69 -16.50 -21.60 -9.97
CA ARG A 69 -17.23 -21.65 -11.24
C ARG A 69 -16.41 -21.05 -12.39
N PRO A 70 -16.12 -21.82 -13.47
CA PRO A 70 -15.33 -21.31 -14.59
C PRO A 70 -15.90 -20.05 -15.26
N SER A 71 -17.23 -19.88 -15.25
CA SER A 71 -17.88 -18.68 -15.79
C SER A 71 -17.66 -17.42 -14.94
N PHE A 72 -17.23 -17.58 -13.68
CA PHE A 72 -16.97 -16.49 -12.74
C PHE A 72 -15.48 -16.30 -12.44
N ALA A 73 -14.64 -17.31 -12.65
CA ALA A 73 -13.19 -17.23 -12.48
C ALA A 73 -12.50 -17.45 -13.83
N ASN A 74 -12.36 -16.39 -14.61
CA ASN A 74 -11.64 -16.42 -15.88
C ASN A 74 -11.05 -15.04 -16.25
N ALA A 75 -9.99 -15.03 -17.05
CA ALA A 75 -9.26 -13.84 -17.46
C ALA A 75 -10.07 -12.85 -18.32
N VAL A 76 -11.12 -13.32 -19.01
CA VAL A 76 -12.00 -12.42 -19.77
C VAL A 76 -12.84 -11.56 -18.82
N ARG A 77 -13.21 -12.11 -17.68
CA ARG A 77 -14.00 -11.41 -16.66
C ARG A 77 -13.17 -10.49 -15.78
N PHE A 78 -11.90 -10.85 -15.56
CA PHE A 78 -10.95 -10.13 -14.70
C PHE A 78 -9.62 -9.91 -15.44
N PRO A 79 -9.62 -9.09 -16.51
CA PRO A 79 -8.42 -8.88 -17.33
C PRO A 79 -7.31 -8.13 -16.60
N GLU A 80 -7.64 -7.38 -15.56
CA GLU A 80 -6.71 -6.60 -14.73
C GLU A 80 -6.14 -7.37 -13.54
N ALA A 81 -6.69 -8.56 -13.23
CA ALA A 81 -6.22 -9.35 -12.10
C ALA A 81 -4.88 -10.05 -12.42
N GLY A 82 -3.92 -9.96 -11.50
CA GLY A 82 -2.64 -10.65 -11.62
C GLY A 82 -2.81 -12.18 -11.56
N GLN A 83 -3.85 -12.67 -10.85
CA GLN A 83 -4.14 -14.09 -10.75
C GLN A 83 -5.65 -14.36 -10.72
N VAL A 84 -6.11 -15.34 -11.50
CA VAL A 84 -7.50 -15.82 -11.48
C VAL A 84 -7.50 -17.32 -11.29
N ILE A 85 -8.09 -17.79 -10.18
CA ILE A 85 -8.07 -19.19 -9.76
C ILE A 85 -9.49 -19.74 -9.82
N CYS A 86 -9.70 -20.79 -10.64
CA CYS A 86 -10.94 -21.54 -10.70
C CYS A 86 -10.79 -22.84 -9.90
N ASP A 87 -11.11 -22.79 -8.61
CA ASP A 87 -10.95 -23.92 -7.69
C ASP A 87 -11.88 -23.78 -6.48
N SER A 88 -11.95 -24.81 -5.61
CA SER A 88 -12.60 -24.67 -4.31
C SER A 88 -11.92 -23.57 -3.49
N PHE A 89 -12.70 -22.85 -2.69
CA PHE A 89 -12.16 -21.75 -1.89
C PHE A 89 -11.09 -22.23 -0.91
N GLU A 90 -11.32 -23.37 -0.27
CA GLU A 90 -10.41 -23.95 0.73
C GLU A 90 -9.06 -24.30 0.13
N HIS A 91 -9.05 -24.91 -1.05
CA HIS A 91 -7.81 -25.29 -1.73
C HIS A 91 -7.07 -24.06 -2.24
N ALA A 92 -7.77 -23.11 -2.85
CA ALA A 92 -7.18 -21.88 -3.36
C ALA A 92 -6.58 -21.01 -2.23
N ILE A 93 -7.26 -20.89 -1.07
CA ILE A 93 -6.72 -20.18 0.09
C ILE A 93 -5.40 -20.81 0.55
N GLY A 94 -5.33 -22.16 0.59
CA GLY A 94 -4.11 -22.88 0.94
C GLY A 94 -2.96 -22.62 -0.04
N GLN A 95 -3.24 -22.55 -1.34
CA GLN A 95 -2.24 -22.25 -2.37
C GLN A 95 -1.73 -20.79 -2.29
N LEU A 96 -2.62 -19.86 -1.97
CA LEU A 96 -2.30 -18.43 -1.93
C LEU A 96 -1.37 -18.02 -0.78
N SER A 97 -1.18 -18.90 0.23
CA SER A 97 -0.28 -18.66 1.38
C SER A 97 -0.48 -17.25 1.94
N ILE A 98 -1.68 -17.02 2.50
CA ILE A 98 -2.11 -15.71 3.01
C ILE A 98 -1.23 -15.26 4.16
N THR A 99 -0.83 -13.99 4.14
CA THR A 99 0.06 -13.35 5.10
C THR A 99 -0.61 -12.17 5.80
N LYS A 100 0.02 -11.69 6.87
CA LYS A 100 -0.42 -10.48 7.61
C LYS A 100 -0.38 -9.17 6.80
N TYR A 101 0.12 -9.19 5.57
CA TYR A 101 0.17 -8.03 4.67
C TYR A 101 -0.97 -8.03 3.66
N ASP A 102 -1.67 -9.15 3.51
CA ASP A 102 -2.73 -9.32 2.52
C ASP A 102 -4.04 -8.70 2.97
N PHE A 103 -4.86 -8.35 1.99
CA PHE A 103 -6.24 -7.91 2.15
C PHE A 103 -7.14 -8.99 1.57
N VAL A 104 -8.12 -9.46 2.34
CA VAL A 104 -9.01 -10.54 1.92
C VAL A 104 -10.46 -10.09 2.00
N CYS A 105 -11.20 -10.25 0.90
CA CYS A 105 -12.64 -9.98 0.83
C CYS A 105 -13.40 -11.27 0.55
N VAL A 106 -14.19 -11.72 1.50
CA VAL A 106 -15.10 -12.86 1.35
C VAL A 106 -16.42 -12.35 0.79
N ILE A 107 -16.61 -12.53 -0.53
CA ILE A 107 -17.77 -12.04 -1.30
C ILE A 107 -18.35 -13.20 -2.11
N THR A 108 -18.60 -14.32 -1.43
CA THR A 108 -19.07 -15.55 -2.09
C THR A 108 -20.58 -15.49 -2.38
N ARG A 109 -21.10 -16.50 -3.05
CA ARG A 109 -22.53 -16.60 -3.39
C ARG A 109 -23.44 -17.05 -2.23
N GLY A 110 -22.88 -17.39 -1.06
CA GLY A 110 -23.71 -17.85 0.04
C GLY A 110 -22.96 -18.40 1.25
N HIS A 111 -23.67 -18.49 2.37
CA HIS A 111 -23.17 -18.80 3.70
C HIS A 111 -22.29 -20.02 3.82
N ARG A 112 -22.62 -21.10 3.08
CA ARG A 112 -21.81 -22.33 3.11
C ARG A 112 -20.38 -22.06 2.66
N HIS A 113 -20.23 -21.26 1.63
CA HIS A 113 -18.91 -20.90 1.11
C HIS A 113 -18.23 -19.85 2.00
N ASP A 114 -19.00 -18.89 2.56
CA ASP A 114 -18.48 -17.91 3.51
C ASP A 114 -17.90 -18.63 4.74
N ALA A 115 -18.63 -19.58 5.31
CA ALA A 115 -18.17 -20.40 6.43
C ALA A 115 -16.91 -21.21 6.10
N ALA A 116 -16.87 -21.83 4.91
CA ALA A 116 -15.71 -22.59 4.46
C ALA A 116 -14.47 -21.70 4.35
N CYS A 117 -14.61 -20.53 3.72
CA CYS A 117 -13.52 -19.54 3.64
C CYS A 117 -13.04 -19.12 5.03
N LEU A 118 -13.97 -18.75 5.93
CA LEU A 118 -13.61 -18.23 7.26
C LEU A 118 -12.93 -19.28 8.13
N ARG A 119 -13.32 -20.55 8.05
CA ARG A 119 -12.65 -21.63 8.80
C ARG A 119 -11.17 -21.73 8.44
N VAL A 120 -10.84 -21.67 7.15
CA VAL A 120 -9.45 -21.74 6.70
C VAL A 120 -8.70 -20.47 7.09
N LEU A 121 -9.30 -19.29 6.88
CA LEU A 121 -8.69 -18.00 7.19
C LEU A 121 -8.44 -17.82 8.69
N LEU A 122 -9.38 -18.19 9.56
CA LEU A 122 -9.25 -18.05 11.00
C LEU A 122 -8.25 -19.05 11.61
N ALA A 123 -8.06 -20.21 10.97
CA ALA A 123 -7.06 -21.19 11.38
C ALA A 123 -5.63 -20.79 10.99
N GLY A 124 -5.46 -19.96 9.95
CA GLY A 124 -4.17 -19.50 9.43
C GLY A 124 -3.65 -18.20 10.02
N GLU A 125 -2.63 -17.64 9.34
CA GLU A 125 -2.15 -16.30 9.63
C GLU A 125 -3.25 -15.28 9.28
N GLN A 126 -3.47 -14.32 10.20
CA GLN A 126 -4.52 -13.33 10.00
C GLN A 126 -4.06 -12.26 9.01
N PRO A 127 -4.82 -12.00 7.93
CA PRO A 127 -4.50 -10.95 7.00
C PRO A 127 -4.62 -9.56 7.66
N ARG A 128 -4.04 -8.56 7.03
CA ARG A 128 -4.17 -7.16 7.45
C ARG A 128 -5.62 -6.70 7.47
N TYR A 129 -6.39 -7.18 6.50
CA TYR A 129 -7.82 -6.91 6.38
C TYR A 129 -8.56 -8.19 6.03
N LEU A 130 -9.63 -8.47 6.74
CA LEU A 130 -10.57 -9.54 6.42
C LEU A 130 -11.98 -8.97 6.42
N GLY A 131 -12.57 -8.85 5.25
CA GLY A 131 -13.93 -8.34 5.07
C GLY A 131 -14.91 -9.45 4.65
N LEU A 132 -16.13 -9.41 5.19
CA LEU A 132 -17.20 -10.35 4.84
C LEU A 132 -18.42 -9.60 4.35
N ILE A 133 -18.90 -9.96 3.15
CA ILE A 133 -20.18 -9.47 2.65
C ILE A 133 -21.34 -10.20 3.33
N GLY A 134 -22.31 -9.44 3.82
CA GLY A 134 -23.49 -10.02 4.43
C GLY A 134 -24.28 -9.00 5.24
N SER A 135 -25.57 -9.32 5.49
CA SER A 135 -26.35 -8.53 6.42
C SER A 135 -25.94 -8.84 7.87
N ARG A 136 -26.03 -7.85 8.74
CA ARG A 136 -25.70 -8.00 10.18
C ARG A 136 -26.30 -9.24 10.82
N ARG A 137 -27.58 -9.53 10.54
CA ARG A 137 -28.26 -10.70 11.10
C ARG A 137 -27.57 -12.02 10.71
N ARG A 138 -27.28 -12.16 9.43
CA ARG A 138 -26.65 -13.39 8.89
C ARG A 138 -25.23 -13.58 9.42
N THR A 139 -24.51 -12.48 9.59
CA THR A 139 -23.15 -12.52 10.09
C THR A 139 -23.08 -12.94 11.56
N ILE A 140 -24.05 -12.51 12.39
CA ILE A 140 -24.14 -12.91 13.79
C ILE A 140 -24.32 -14.43 13.90
N GLU A 141 -25.23 -15.02 13.12
CA GLU A 141 -25.48 -16.46 13.11
C GLU A 141 -24.21 -17.25 12.72
N LEU A 142 -23.50 -16.77 11.69
CA LEU A 142 -22.25 -17.37 11.23
C LEU A 142 -21.13 -17.26 12.29
N PHE A 143 -21.00 -16.11 12.94
CA PHE A 143 -19.99 -15.88 13.97
C PHE A 143 -20.21 -16.73 15.22
N ASN A 144 -21.46 -16.89 15.65
CA ASN A 144 -21.81 -17.78 16.76
C ASN A 144 -21.47 -19.24 16.43
N MET A 145 -21.77 -19.68 15.22
CA MET A 145 -21.40 -21.02 14.76
C MET A 145 -19.87 -21.24 14.76
N LEU A 146 -19.09 -20.28 14.29
CA LEU A 146 -17.62 -20.38 14.30
C LEU A 146 -17.06 -20.39 15.72
N GLU A 147 -17.65 -19.63 16.63
CA GLU A 147 -17.28 -19.63 18.06
C GLU A 147 -17.59 -20.98 18.71
N GLU A 148 -18.76 -21.57 18.42
CA GLU A 148 -19.14 -22.91 18.86
C GLU A 148 -18.21 -24.00 18.29
N GLU A 149 -17.66 -23.81 17.11
CA GLU A 149 -16.64 -24.67 16.50
C GLU A 149 -15.25 -24.50 17.14
N GLY A 150 -15.09 -23.55 18.07
CA GLY A 150 -13.85 -23.32 18.83
C GLY A 150 -12.89 -22.29 18.25
N PHE A 151 -13.32 -21.47 17.27
CA PHE A 151 -12.50 -20.36 16.78
C PHE A 151 -12.48 -19.21 17.80
N ASP A 152 -11.32 -18.56 17.89
CA ASP A 152 -11.07 -17.43 18.82
C ASP A 152 -11.98 -16.24 18.50
N ARG A 153 -12.81 -15.87 19.46
CA ARG A 153 -13.72 -14.72 19.37
C ARG A 153 -12.99 -13.43 19.03
N ALA A 154 -11.80 -13.21 19.55
CA ALA A 154 -11.01 -12.02 19.27
C ALA A 154 -10.58 -11.94 17.79
N LYS A 155 -10.37 -13.08 17.12
CA LYS A 155 -10.11 -13.13 15.68
C LYS A 155 -11.39 -12.86 14.87
N ILE A 156 -12.51 -13.43 15.30
CA ILE A 156 -13.84 -13.25 14.66
C ILE A 156 -14.25 -11.79 14.71
N ASP A 157 -14.10 -11.12 15.85
CA ASP A 157 -14.49 -9.72 16.04
C ASP A 157 -13.63 -8.72 15.22
N ARG A 158 -12.52 -9.18 14.66
CA ARG A 158 -11.69 -8.39 13.73
C ARG A 158 -12.19 -8.43 12.28
N ILE A 159 -13.17 -9.27 11.98
CA ILE A 159 -13.73 -9.34 10.63
C ILE A 159 -14.58 -8.10 10.37
N HIS A 160 -14.25 -7.37 9.32
CA HIS A 160 -15.02 -6.21 8.86
C HIS A 160 -16.34 -6.66 8.24
N THR A 161 -17.45 -6.40 8.94
CA THR A 161 -18.78 -6.80 8.48
C THR A 161 -19.88 -5.89 9.03
N PRO A 162 -20.83 -5.44 8.23
CA PRO A 162 -20.88 -5.56 6.77
C PRO A 162 -19.64 -4.95 6.13
N ILE A 163 -19.11 -5.61 5.08
CA ILE A 163 -17.91 -5.14 4.37
C ILE A 163 -18.15 -3.75 3.74
N GLY A 164 -17.14 -2.87 3.86
CA GLY A 164 -17.17 -1.53 3.29
C GLY A 164 -17.69 -0.45 4.23
N LEU A 165 -17.33 0.80 3.95
CA LEU A 165 -17.80 1.95 4.71
C LEU A 165 -19.29 2.21 4.46
N SER A 166 -20.02 2.69 5.48
CA SER A 166 -21.43 3.05 5.38
C SER A 166 -21.62 4.36 4.61
N ILE A 167 -21.74 4.28 3.29
CA ILE A 167 -21.92 5.44 2.38
C ILE A 167 -23.26 5.44 1.66
N GLY A 168 -24.20 4.54 2.04
CA GLY A 168 -25.47 4.39 1.36
C GLY A 168 -25.39 3.67 0.00
N ALA A 169 -24.36 2.81 -0.20
CA ALA A 169 -24.17 2.07 -1.44
C ALA A 169 -25.26 0.99 -1.64
N GLU A 170 -25.87 0.96 -2.82
CA GLU A 170 -26.93 0.02 -3.19
C GLU A 170 -26.56 -0.85 -4.39
N THR A 171 -25.93 -0.29 -5.41
CA THR A 171 -25.54 -1.03 -6.60
C THR A 171 -24.21 -1.78 -6.42
N PRO A 172 -23.94 -2.86 -7.18
CA PRO A 172 -22.68 -3.59 -7.11
C PRO A 172 -21.44 -2.70 -7.29
N LYS A 173 -21.50 -1.67 -8.11
CA LYS A 173 -20.40 -0.72 -8.32
C LYS A 173 -20.20 0.21 -7.12
N GLU A 174 -21.27 0.69 -6.52
CA GLU A 174 -21.22 1.51 -5.30
C GLU A 174 -20.72 0.71 -4.11
N ILE A 175 -21.17 -0.55 -3.97
CA ILE A 175 -20.66 -1.47 -2.94
C ILE A 175 -19.16 -1.71 -3.14
N ALA A 176 -18.68 -1.87 -4.37
CA ALA A 176 -17.26 -1.99 -4.66
C ALA A 176 -16.48 -0.74 -4.24
N ILE A 177 -17.03 0.47 -4.46
CA ILE A 177 -16.43 1.74 -4.00
C ILE A 177 -16.40 1.81 -2.47
N SER A 178 -17.49 1.42 -1.80
CA SER A 178 -17.58 1.36 -0.34
C SER A 178 -16.51 0.45 0.26
N ILE A 179 -16.33 -0.75 -0.30
CA ILE A 179 -15.28 -1.69 0.09
C ILE A 179 -13.90 -1.09 -0.15
N LEU A 180 -13.67 -0.50 -1.31
CA LEU A 180 -12.40 0.10 -1.68
C LEU A 180 -12.03 1.25 -0.73
N ALA A 181 -12.99 2.10 -0.34
CA ALA A 181 -12.79 3.17 0.62
C ALA A 181 -12.36 2.62 2.00
N GLU A 182 -12.94 1.48 2.45
CA GLU A 182 -12.53 0.81 3.68
C GLU A 182 -11.12 0.22 3.56
N LEU A 183 -10.79 -0.43 2.43
CA LEU A 183 -9.43 -0.92 2.16
C LEU A 183 -8.40 0.21 2.22
N ILE A 184 -8.67 1.38 1.61
CA ILE A 184 -7.81 2.56 1.68
C ILE A 184 -7.67 3.04 3.13
N SER A 185 -8.76 3.10 3.89
CA SER A 185 -8.74 3.50 5.30
C SER A 185 -7.82 2.58 6.13
N VAL A 186 -7.95 1.26 5.97
CA VAL A 186 -7.10 0.27 6.65
C VAL A 186 -5.65 0.34 6.15
N ARG A 187 -5.44 0.53 4.84
CA ARG A 187 -4.11 0.72 4.25
C ARG A 187 -3.39 1.93 4.83
N SER A 188 -4.13 3.03 5.01
CA SER A 188 -3.61 4.30 5.51
C SER A 188 -3.56 4.38 7.03
N SER A 189 -4.27 3.50 7.76
CA SER A 189 -4.23 3.44 9.21
C SER A 189 -2.83 3.02 9.64
N ARG A 190 -2.18 3.95 10.31
CA ARG A 190 -0.82 3.77 10.83
C ARG A 190 -0.90 2.88 12.05
N SER A 191 -0.15 1.79 12.08
CA SER A 191 0.08 1.08 13.34
C SER A 191 0.57 2.08 14.39
N ALA A 192 -0.03 2.06 15.58
CA ALA A 192 0.21 3.02 16.66
C ALA A 192 1.63 3.00 17.25
N GLU A 193 2.51 2.17 16.75
CA GLU A 193 3.92 2.07 17.15
C GLU A 193 4.79 3.06 16.37
N ARG A 194 4.58 4.35 16.62
CA ARG A 194 5.47 5.40 16.12
C ARG A 194 6.48 5.79 17.20
N GLU A 195 7.66 5.26 17.09
CA GLU A 195 8.84 6.00 17.51
C GLU A 195 9.02 7.21 16.58
N SER A 196 9.31 8.38 17.14
CA SER A 196 9.37 9.69 16.48
C SER A 196 10.40 9.80 15.35
N THR A 197 11.12 8.74 15.03
CA THR A 197 12.22 8.67 14.05
C THR A 197 11.93 7.75 12.87
N ARG A 198 10.77 7.07 12.82
CA ARG A 198 10.44 6.18 11.70
C ARG A 198 9.71 6.94 10.59
N LEU A 199 10.20 6.80 9.36
CA LEU A 199 9.50 7.27 8.16
C LEU A 199 8.14 6.57 8.08
N ALA A 200 7.14 7.27 7.56
CA ALA A 200 5.86 6.65 7.23
C ALA A 200 6.10 5.49 6.27
N LEU A 201 5.35 4.39 6.44
CA LEU A 201 5.29 3.34 5.42
C LEU A 201 4.90 4.02 4.11
N THR A 202 5.75 3.93 3.12
CA THR A 202 5.41 4.47 1.80
C THR A 202 4.31 3.62 1.20
N SER A 203 3.39 4.26 0.52
CA SER A 203 2.55 3.57 -0.45
C SER A 203 3.45 2.84 -1.43
N HIS A 204 2.96 1.72 -1.96
CA HIS A 204 3.66 1.00 -3.01
C HIS A 204 3.87 1.92 -4.22
N GLU A 205 5.12 2.09 -4.64
CA GLU A 205 5.51 2.89 -5.80
C GLU A 205 6.17 1.96 -6.83
N PRO A 206 5.37 1.17 -7.59
CA PRO A 206 5.89 0.12 -8.44
C PRO A 206 6.82 0.64 -9.54
N GLU A 207 6.51 1.80 -10.11
CA GLU A 207 7.34 2.43 -11.14
C GLU A 207 8.73 2.81 -10.61
N LEU A 208 8.77 3.42 -9.43
CA LEU A 208 10.04 3.77 -8.79
C LEU A 208 10.84 2.51 -8.44
N LEU A 209 10.19 1.51 -7.85
CA LEU A 209 10.85 0.25 -7.50
C LEU A 209 11.39 -0.46 -8.74
N GLN A 210 10.59 -0.53 -9.82
CA GLN A 210 11.02 -1.11 -11.09
C GLN A 210 12.17 -0.32 -11.71
N TYR A 211 12.12 1.01 -11.67
CA TYR A 211 13.22 1.86 -12.11
C TYR A 211 14.50 1.55 -11.32
N LEU A 212 14.46 1.54 -9.99
CA LEU A 212 15.62 1.24 -9.15
C LEU A 212 16.18 -0.16 -9.39
N LEU A 213 15.34 -1.15 -9.71
CA LEU A 213 15.75 -2.51 -10.03
C LEU A 213 16.43 -2.60 -11.42
N SER A 214 15.87 -1.93 -12.42
CA SER A 214 16.32 -2.03 -13.83
C SER A 214 17.43 -1.04 -14.17
N ASN A 215 17.47 0.12 -13.52
CA ASN A 215 18.43 1.19 -13.80
C ASN A 215 19.85 0.75 -13.44
N LYS A 216 20.78 0.96 -14.38
CA LYS A 216 22.21 0.66 -14.22
C LYS A 216 23.06 1.91 -14.04
N GLU A 217 22.48 3.09 -14.26
CA GLU A 217 23.18 4.36 -14.17
C GLU A 217 23.05 4.95 -12.75
N PRO A 218 24.03 5.79 -12.32
CA PRO A 218 23.92 6.51 -11.07
C PRO A 218 22.66 7.36 -11.02
N CYS A 219 21.95 7.34 -9.90
CA CYS A 219 20.87 8.27 -9.61
C CYS A 219 20.94 8.74 -8.16
N ALA A 220 20.30 9.84 -7.84
CA ALA A 220 20.11 10.29 -6.46
C ALA A 220 18.69 9.94 -6.01
N LEU A 221 18.55 9.51 -4.75
CA LEU A 221 17.26 9.34 -4.11
C LEU A 221 16.98 10.52 -3.19
N ALA A 222 15.86 11.19 -3.43
CA ALA A 222 15.32 12.22 -2.57
C ALA A 222 14.13 11.67 -1.78
N VAL A 223 14.19 11.72 -0.45
CA VAL A 223 13.18 11.13 0.46
C VAL A 223 12.66 12.21 1.39
N VAL A 224 11.35 12.41 1.45
CA VAL A 224 10.71 13.34 2.41
C VAL A 224 10.80 12.72 3.81
N VAL A 225 11.66 13.28 4.66
CA VAL A 225 11.91 12.75 6.02
C VAL A 225 11.07 13.42 7.09
N GLU A 226 10.73 14.69 6.92
CA GLU A 226 9.87 15.45 7.83
C GLU A 226 8.96 16.39 7.04
N LYS A 227 7.78 16.65 7.59
CA LYS A 227 6.85 17.65 7.04
C LYS A 227 6.08 18.36 8.13
N SER A 228 5.70 19.61 7.88
CA SER A 228 4.79 20.41 8.71
C SER A 228 3.88 21.26 7.85
N GLY A 229 2.64 21.46 8.30
CA GLY A 229 1.64 22.18 7.53
C GLY A 229 1.06 21.33 6.36
N SER A 230 0.44 22.01 5.41
CA SER A 230 -0.15 21.39 4.22
C SER A 230 0.92 21.12 3.17
N THR A 231 1.21 19.85 2.91
CA THR A 231 2.19 19.41 1.92
C THR A 231 1.56 18.44 0.95
N PRO A 232 1.94 18.47 -0.35
CA PRO A 232 1.29 17.65 -1.39
C PRO A 232 1.57 16.15 -1.26
N VAL A 233 2.63 15.77 -0.53
CA VAL A 233 3.04 14.36 -0.36
C VAL A 233 3.22 13.99 1.11
N PRO A 234 3.08 12.71 1.48
CA PRO A 234 3.36 12.24 2.83
C PRO A 234 4.87 12.19 3.13
N THR A 235 5.22 12.12 4.41
CA THR A 235 6.56 11.69 4.85
C THR A 235 6.84 10.29 4.32
N GLY A 236 8.04 10.06 3.80
CA GLY A 236 8.44 8.82 3.15
C GLY A 236 8.24 8.81 1.62
N ALA A 237 7.59 9.83 1.03
CA ALA A 237 7.57 9.99 -0.43
C ALA A 237 8.98 10.06 -1.00
N VAL A 238 9.19 9.47 -2.18
CA VAL A 238 10.51 9.33 -2.80
C VAL A 238 10.49 9.73 -4.26
N MET A 239 11.61 10.34 -4.67
CA MET A 239 11.89 10.65 -6.05
C MET A 239 13.31 10.20 -6.38
N ALA A 240 13.49 9.47 -7.46
CA ALA A 240 14.79 9.23 -8.07
C ALA A 240 15.08 10.29 -9.11
N VAL A 241 16.31 10.80 -9.12
CA VAL A 241 16.79 11.79 -10.10
C VAL A 241 18.01 11.20 -10.79
N ASN A 242 17.97 11.08 -12.12
CA ASN A 242 19.11 10.62 -12.91
C ASN A 242 20.13 11.75 -13.18
N THR A 243 21.26 11.43 -13.80
CA THR A 243 22.35 12.37 -14.09
C THR A 243 21.95 13.49 -15.06
N LEU A 244 20.86 13.33 -15.82
CA LEU A 244 20.34 14.33 -16.75
C LEU A 244 19.20 15.16 -16.16
N GLY A 245 18.82 14.94 -14.87
CA GLY A 245 17.71 15.61 -14.21
C GLY A 245 16.33 14.99 -14.50
N GLY A 246 16.29 13.84 -15.20
CA GLY A 246 15.04 13.07 -15.35
C GLY A 246 14.62 12.45 -14.00
N ILE A 247 13.31 12.40 -13.74
CA ILE A 247 12.73 11.99 -12.47
C ILE A 247 11.85 10.76 -12.60
N VAL A 248 11.78 9.95 -11.54
CA VAL A 248 10.80 8.90 -11.32
C VAL A 248 10.33 8.97 -9.88
N GLY A 249 9.01 8.94 -9.63
CA GLY A 249 8.41 9.28 -8.35
C GLY A 249 8.30 10.79 -8.15
N THR A 250 7.88 11.24 -6.95
CA THR A 250 7.67 12.67 -6.67
C THR A 250 7.91 13.00 -5.20
N VAL A 251 8.37 14.22 -4.96
CA VAL A 251 8.44 14.84 -3.63
C VAL A 251 7.47 16.02 -3.49
N GLY A 252 6.45 16.11 -4.39
CA GLY A 252 5.36 17.05 -4.25
C GLY A 252 5.07 17.98 -5.43
N GLY A 253 5.85 17.89 -6.49
CA GLY A 253 5.65 18.71 -7.70
C GLY A 253 6.03 20.22 -7.55
N GLY A 254 5.89 20.94 -8.63
CA GLY A 254 6.10 22.40 -8.67
C GLY A 254 7.53 22.87 -8.39
N CYS A 255 7.67 24.09 -7.89
CA CYS A 255 8.96 24.74 -7.65
C CYS A 255 9.83 24.01 -6.62
N GLY A 256 9.22 23.40 -5.60
CA GLY A 256 9.93 22.60 -4.60
C GLY A 256 10.66 21.41 -5.20
N GLU A 257 10.03 20.73 -6.16
CA GLU A 257 10.63 19.60 -6.86
C GLU A 257 11.81 20.02 -7.73
N HIS A 258 11.71 21.18 -8.38
CA HIS A 258 12.81 21.76 -9.17
C HIS A 258 14.04 22.08 -8.30
N GLU A 259 13.83 22.57 -7.08
CA GLU A 259 14.93 22.81 -6.12
C GLU A 259 15.57 21.49 -5.69
N ILE A 260 14.78 20.46 -5.42
CA ILE A 260 15.29 19.14 -5.07
C ILE A 260 16.07 18.50 -6.22
N ILE A 261 15.64 18.68 -7.48
CA ILE A 261 16.40 18.21 -8.65
C ILE A 261 17.79 18.85 -8.70
N LYS A 262 17.91 20.15 -8.46
CA LYS A 262 19.22 20.85 -8.40
C LYS A 262 20.11 20.26 -7.31
N HIS A 263 19.56 20.05 -6.12
CA HIS A 263 20.30 19.43 -5.02
C HIS A 263 20.70 17.99 -5.32
N ALA A 264 19.84 17.20 -5.98
CA ALA A 264 20.11 15.84 -6.37
C ALA A 264 21.26 15.75 -7.39
N LEU A 265 21.31 16.65 -8.37
CA LEU A 265 22.41 16.74 -9.32
C LEU A 265 23.72 17.12 -8.64
N ASP A 266 23.69 18.00 -7.62
CA ASP A 266 24.89 18.35 -6.83
C ASP A 266 25.37 17.15 -5.99
N VAL A 267 24.45 16.41 -5.38
CA VAL A 267 24.74 15.16 -4.65
C VAL A 267 25.38 14.11 -5.57
N LEU A 268 24.87 13.96 -6.79
CA LEU A 268 25.47 13.05 -7.79
C LEU A 268 26.89 13.47 -8.18
N ARG A 269 27.13 14.79 -8.32
CA ARG A 269 28.44 15.33 -8.67
C ARG A 269 29.45 15.19 -7.53
N THR A 270 29.03 15.40 -6.27
CA THR A 270 29.92 15.46 -5.11
C THR A 270 30.04 14.11 -4.39
N GLY A 271 29.08 13.20 -4.58
CA GLY A 271 28.96 11.96 -3.83
C GLY A 271 28.54 12.14 -2.35
N GLN A 272 28.25 13.39 -1.92
CA GLN A 272 27.94 13.71 -0.53
C GLN A 272 26.43 13.83 -0.31
N PRO A 273 25.85 13.04 0.60
CA PRO A 273 24.43 13.17 0.97
C PRO A 273 24.11 14.54 1.55
N ARG A 274 22.87 15.00 1.38
CA ARG A 274 22.41 16.31 1.82
C ARG A 274 20.99 16.27 2.38
N LEU A 275 20.76 17.03 3.46
CA LEU A 275 19.42 17.36 3.95
C LEU A 275 19.01 18.74 3.40
N ALA A 276 17.98 18.77 2.55
CA ALA A 276 17.40 20.01 2.01
C ALA A 276 16.16 20.41 2.81
N ASN A 277 16.01 21.69 3.10
CA ASN A 277 14.83 22.26 3.73
C ASN A 277 14.04 23.04 2.68
N LEU A 278 12.81 22.61 2.39
CA LEU A 278 11.88 23.30 1.50
C LEU A 278 10.84 24.07 2.33
N ASP A 279 10.77 25.36 2.14
CA ASP A 279 9.74 26.22 2.71
C ASP A 279 8.82 26.70 1.58
N MET A 280 7.59 26.16 1.54
CA MET A 280 6.56 26.50 0.56
C MET A 280 5.57 27.53 1.11
N SER A 281 5.88 28.15 2.25
CA SER A 281 5.00 29.12 2.95
C SER A 281 5.25 30.57 2.57
N ASN A 282 6.26 30.88 1.73
CA ASN A 282 6.64 32.24 1.41
C ASN A 282 5.80 32.86 0.28
N ASP A 283 5.67 34.20 0.34
CA ASP A 283 4.88 35.07 -0.57
C ASP A 283 5.21 34.88 -2.07
N VAL A 284 6.38 34.32 -2.41
CA VAL A 284 6.76 33.95 -3.77
C VAL A 284 5.90 32.83 -4.35
N ALA A 285 5.33 31.98 -3.49
CA ALA A 285 4.42 30.91 -3.90
C ALA A 285 3.03 31.45 -4.31
N GLU A 286 2.59 32.59 -3.77
CA GLU A 286 1.35 33.24 -4.17
C GLU A 286 1.42 33.86 -5.58
N GLU A 287 2.57 34.40 -5.97
CA GLU A 287 2.80 34.96 -7.32
C GLU A 287 2.81 33.86 -8.39
N GLU A 288 3.18 32.62 -8.04
CA GLU A 288 3.22 31.47 -8.94
C GLU A 288 1.95 30.56 -8.83
N GLY A 289 0.95 30.96 -8.06
CA GLY A 289 -0.34 30.24 -7.93
C GLY A 289 -0.29 28.96 -7.12
N MET A 290 0.75 28.77 -6.28
CA MET A 290 0.88 27.61 -5.40
C MET A 290 0.21 27.86 -4.03
N VAL A 291 -0.78 27.03 -3.69
CA VAL A 291 -1.60 27.12 -2.46
C VAL A 291 -1.03 26.28 -1.30
N CYS A 292 0.17 25.74 -1.41
CA CYS A 292 0.73 24.81 -0.41
C CYS A 292 1.58 25.59 0.60
N GLY A 293 1.06 25.85 1.81
CA GLY A 293 1.73 26.57 2.90
C GLY A 293 2.54 25.69 3.86
N GLY A 294 3.12 24.60 3.40
CA GLY A 294 3.85 23.64 4.23
C GLY A 294 5.37 23.74 4.13
N ARG A 295 6.04 23.04 5.06
CA ARG A 295 7.49 22.87 5.05
C ARG A 295 7.83 21.40 4.98
N MET A 296 8.91 21.06 4.27
CA MET A 296 9.43 19.70 4.17
C MET A 296 10.93 19.68 4.37
N LYS A 297 11.43 18.59 4.98
CA LYS A 297 12.85 18.23 4.93
C LYS A 297 12.99 17.01 4.03
N VAL A 298 13.92 17.10 3.09
CA VAL A 298 14.17 16.07 2.09
C VAL A 298 15.62 15.63 2.24
N TRP A 299 15.80 14.33 2.55
CA TRP A 299 17.10 13.70 2.52
C TRP A 299 17.43 13.27 1.10
N ILE A 300 18.62 13.61 0.63
CA ILE A 300 19.09 13.34 -0.72
C ILE A 300 20.42 12.60 -0.62
N GLU A 301 20.50 11.43 -1.22
CA GLU A 301 21.71 10.60 -1.23
C GLU A 301 22.00 10.00 -2.59
N PRO A 302 23.28 9.74 -2.93
CA PRO A 302 23.61 9.03 -4.16
C PRO A 302 23.17 7.57 -4.02
N PHE A 303 22.50 7.05 -5.04
CA PHE A 303 22.13 5.67 -5.15
C PHE A 303 22.95 5.01 -6.25
N LEU A 304 23.91 4.19 -5.82
CA LEU A 304 24.77 3.43 -6.70
C LEU A 304 24.36 1.95 -6.64
N LYS A 305 24.35 1.31 -7.78
CA LYS A 305 24.17 -0.14 -7.87
C LYS A 305 25.52 -0.77 -7.58
N GLU A 306 25.63 -1.50 -6.47
CA GLU A 306 26.75 -2.42 -6.25
C GLU A 306 26.68 -3.62 -7.18
#